data_4e86160da55113270e20347ad0d5de82
#
_entry.id   4e86160da55113270e20347ad0d5de82
#
_cell.length_a   1.000
_cell.length_b   1.000
_cell.length_c   1.000
_cell.angle_alpha   90.00
_cell.angle_beta   90.00
_cell.angle_gamma   90.00
#
_symmetry.space_group_name_H-M   'P 1'
#
loop_
_entity.id
_entity.type
_entity.pdbx_description
1 polymer ?
#
loop_
_entity_poly.entity_id
_entity_poly.type
_entity_poly.pdbx_seq_one_letter_code
_entity_poly.pdbx_strand_id
1 'polypeptide(L)'
;IPVNIGQVNTLIVGIADVGDSSYDSTLLIAGNSVQGAFIAQDDTITLNELQVGVLDVLANDGNGVGVTIITHINGIAVNAGDTVTLSNGHQITLLANGQLQITPPAGLTGLTDPVVVNFSYTAENQDGISDSAFVSVTTVPCFTAGTLIRTARGEVAVEELAIGDMVQTRDRGPRPLRWIGQRTVAALGRFAPVVIEAGTFGHH
;
A
#
# COMPACT_ATOMS: atom_id res chain seq x y z
N ILE A 1 -13.08 -20.37 -11.73
CA ILE A 1 -14.13 -19.97 -10.77
C ILE A 1 -13.40 -19.66 -9.47
N PRO A 2 -13.44 -18.44 -8.97
CA PRO A 2 -12.79 -18.12 -7.70
C PRO A 2 -13.41 -18.95 -6.57
N VAL A 3 -12.57 -19.52 -5.71
CA VAL A 3 -12.97 -20.28 -4.53
C VAL A 3 -12.50 -19.53 -3.28
N ASN A 4 -13.31 -19.53 -2.23
CA ASN A 4 -12.95 -18.91 -0.95
C ASN A 4 -12.04 -19.87 -0.17
N ILE A 5 -10.80 -19.45 0.08
CA ILE A 5 -9.82 -20.26 0.82
C ILE A 5 -10.26 -20.41 2.27
N GLY A 6 -10.11 -21.63 2.82
CA GLY A 6 -10.50 -21.93 4.21
C GLY A 6 -12.00 -22.02 4.45
N GLN A 7 -12.82 -21.90 3.40
CA GLN A 7 -14.27 -22.08 3.46
C GLN A 7 -14.70 -23.31 2.67
N VAL A 8 -15.87 -23.86 3.00
CA VAL A 8 -16.48 -24.90 2.18
C VAL A 8 -17.03 -24.26 0.91
N ASN A 9 -16.44 -24.59 -0.22
CA ASN A 9 -16.91 -24.16 -1.53
C ASN A 9 -17.74 -25.27 -2.16
N THR A 10 -18.92 -24.93 -2.68
CA THR A 10 -19.79 -25.90 -3.35
C THR A 10 -19.70 -25.69 -4.86
N LEU A 11 -19.17 -26.68 -5.56
CA LEU A 11 -19.20 -26.73 -7.01
C LEU A 11 -20.40 -27.57 -7.45
N ILE A 12 -21.33 -26.95 -8.17
CA ILE A 12 -22.49 -27.65 -8.76
C ILE A 12 -22.18 -27.89 -10.24
N VAL A 13 -22.04 -29.14 -10.61
CA VAL A 13 -21.87 -29.55 -12.00
C VAL A 13 -23.12 -30.29 -12.43
N GLY A 14 -23.84 -29.77 -13.41
CA GLY A 14 -25.02 -30.39 -13.99
C GLY A 14 -24.68 -31.16 -15.26
N ILE A 15 -25.10 -32.41 -15.35
CA ILE A 15 -25.15 -33.18 -16.59
C ILE A 15 -26.61 -33.34 -16.95
N ALA A 16 -26.98 -32.99 -18.18
CA ALA A 16 -28.29 -33.23 -18.74
C ALA A 16 -28.17 -34.28 -19.84
N ASP A 17 -28.90 -35.36 -19.69
CA ASP A 17 -29.17 -36.27 -20.79
C ASP A 17 -30.35 -35.74 -21.60
N VAL A 18 -30.11 -35.51 -22.88
CA VAL A 18 -31.13 -34.98 -23.79
C VAL A 18 -31.31 -35.97 -24.95
N GLY A 19 -32.25 -36.87 -24.81
CA GLY A 19 -32.66 -37.57 -26.01
C GLY A 19 -33.10 -39.02 -25.91
N ASP A 20 -32.62 -39.85 -25.00
CA ASP A 20 -33.13 -41.19 -24.81
C ASP A 20 -32.91 -41.72 -23.38
N SER A 21 -33.61 -42.78 -23.05
CA SER A 21 -33.55 -43.42 -21.73
C SER A 21 -32.55 -44.60 -21.67
N SER A 22 -31.63 -44.68 -22.62
CA SER A 22 -30.82 -45.90 -22.83
C SER A 22 -29.35 -45.81 -22.42
N TYR A 23 -28.84 -44.60 -22.15
CA TYR A 23 -27.43 -44.40 -21.77
C TYR A 23 -27.32 -43.44 -20.61
N ASP A 24 -26.59 -43.82 -19.57
CA ASP A 24 -26.26 -42.99 -18.44
C ASP A 24 -25.14 -41.99 -18.78
N SER A 25 -25.33 -40.70 -18.42
CA SER A 25 -24.28 -39.71 -18.54
C SER A 25 -23.28 -39.82 -17.39
N THR A 26 -22.01 -39.97 -17.67
CA THR A 26 -20.97 -40.06 -16.65
C THR A 26 -20.07 -38.86 -16.71
N LEU A 27 -19.92 -38.14 -15.55
CA LEU A 27 -18.93 -37.08 -15.38
C LEU A 27 -17.69 -37.64 -14.72
N LEU A 28 -16.57 -37.58 -15.41
CA LEU A 28 -15.24 -37.89 -14.88
C LEU A 28 -14.56 -36.56 -14.49
N ILE A 29 -14.34 -36.36 -13.21
CA ILE A 29 -13.54 -35.22 -12.68
C ILE A 29 -12.15 -35.76 -12.37
N ALA A 30 -11.13 -35.27 -13.06
CA ALA A 30 -9.75 -35.66 -12.80
C ALA A 30 -9.35 -35.21 -11.38
N GLY A 31 -8.59 -36.06 -10.67
CA GLY A 31 -7.98 -35.63 -9.39
C GLY A 31 -7.17 -34.35 -9.61
N ASN A 32 -7.25 -33.44 -8.69
CA ASN A 32 -6.63 -32.10 -8.74
C ASN A 32 -7.16 -31.16 -9.85
N SER A 33 -8.32 -31.45 -10.45
CA SER A 33 -8.92 -30.55 -11.45
C SER A 33 -9.54 -29.27 -10.84
N VAL A 34 -9.75 -29.25 -9.53
CA VAL A 34 -10.16 -28.04 -8.79
C VAL A 34 -8.93 -27.51 -8.07
N GLN A 35 -8.26 -26.55 -8.68
CA GLN A 35 -7.15 -25.82 -8.05
C GLN A 35 -7.68 -24.54 -7.44
N GLY A 36 -7.27 -24.22 -6.21
CA GLY A 36 -7.48 -22.92 -5.62
C GLY A 36 -6.70 -21.87 -6.41
N ALA A 37 -7.37 -20.86 -6.94
CA ALA A 37 -6.65 -19.74 -7.54
C ALA A 37 -5.90 -18.99 -6.43
N PHE A 38 -4.60 -18.75 -6.64
CA PHE A 38 -3.89 -17.73 -5.89
C PHE A 38 -4.42 -16.37 -6.36
N ILE A 39 -4.77 -15.49 -5.42
CA ILE A 39 -5.32 -14.17 -5.70
C ILE A 39 -4.53 -13.14 -4.90
N ALA A 40 -3.78 -12.30 -5.60
CA ALA A 40 -3.14 -11.13 -5.02
C ALA A 40 -4.19 -10.02 -4.82
N GLN A 41 -4.09 -9.29 -3.71
CA GLN A 41 -5.00 -8.20 -3.36
C GLN A 41 -4.25 -6.89 -3.22
N ASP A 42 -4.92 -5.80 -3.61
CA ASP A 42 -4.34 -4.48 -3.54
C ASP A 42 -4.04 -4.07 -2.08
N ASP A 43 -2.93 -3.35 -1.92
CA ASP A 43 -2.43 -2.87 -0.65
C ASP A 43 -2.34 -1.36 -0.60
N THR A 44 -2.34 -0.83 0.62
CA THR A 44 -2.15 0.60 0.85
C THR A 44 -1.19 0.85 2.01
N ILE A 45 -0.37 1.88 1.88
CA ILE A 45 0.46 2.38 2.98
C ILE A 45 0.48 3.91 2.97
N THR A 46 0.38 4.51 4.15
CA THR A 46 0.55 5.95 4.32
C THR A 46 1.87 6.24 5.03
N LEU A 47 2.67 7.08 4.43
CA LEU A 47 3.98 7.49 4.92
C LEU A 47 4.04 9.00 5.10
N ASN A 48 4.86 9.46 6.02
CA ASN A 48 5.25 10.87 6.07
C ASN A 48 6.37 11.14 5.06
N GLU A 49 6.60 12.41 4.74
CA GLU A 49 7.76 12.83 3.94
C GLU A 49 9.04 12.20 4.47
N LEU A 50 9.87 11.66 3.57
CA LEU A 50 11.16 11.01 3.88
C LEU A 50 11.07 9.79 4.82
N GLN A 51 9.87 9.34 5.18
CA GLN A 51 9.71 8.13 5.99
C GLN A 51 9.92 6.89 5.14
N VAL A 52 10.84 6.02 5.56
CA VAL A 52 10.94 4.66 5.02
C VAL A 52 9.84 3.82 5.64
N GLY A 53 9.03 3.18 4.81
CA GLY A 53 7.96 2.25 5.22
C GLY A 53 8.34 0.81 4.92
N VAL A 54 7.71 -0.11 5.67
CA VAL A 54 7.77 -1.55 5.38
C VAL A 54 6.34 -2.07 5.34
N LEU A 55 6.02 -2.84 4.31
CA LEU A 55 4.69 -3.37 4.05
C LEU A 55 4.78 -4.88 3.76
N ASP A 56 3.92 -5.64 4.39
CA ASP A 56 3.71 -7.05 4.09
C ASP A 56 2.54 -7.16 3.11
N VAL A 57 2.86 -7.15 1.82
CA VAL A 57 1.85 -7.21 0.74
C VAL A 57 1.25 -8.60 0.56
N LEU A 58 1.85 -9.63 1.16
CA LEU A 58 1.32 -11.00 1.07
C LEU A 58 0.30 -11.30 2.18
N ALA A 59 0.15 -10.40 3.16
CA ALA A 59 -0.67 -10.64 4.36
C ALA A 59 -2.16 -10.76 4.06
N ASN A 60 -2.66 -10.08 3.03
CA ASN A 60 -4.06 -10.10 2.60
C ASN A 60 -4.28 -10.99 1.37
N ASP A 61 -3.22 -11.53 0.77
CA ASP A 61 -3.30 -12.36 -0.42
C ASP A 61 -3.95 -13.71 -0.11
N GLY A 62 -4.78 -14.17 -1.05
CA GLY A 62 -5.36 -15.49 -1.03
C GLY A 62 -4.33 -16.52 -1.49
N ASN A 63 -3.49 -16.97 -0.59
CA ASN A 63 -2.54 -18.04 -0.88
C ASN A 63 -3.20 -19.38 -0.55
N GLY A 64 -3.40 -20.20 -1.55
CA GLY A 64 -3.94 -21.56 -1.37
C GLY A 64 -3.08 -22.41 -0.45
N VAL A 65 -2.05 -23.03 -0.93
CA VAL A 65 -1.22 -23.97 -0.18
C VAL A 65 0.25 -23.61 -0.37
N GLY A 66 0.99 -23.56 0.72
CA GLY A 66 2.45 -23.44 0.69
C GLY A 66 3.00 -22.02 0.83
N VAL A 67 4.27 -21.86 0.48
CA VAL A 67 4.99 -20.59 0.56
C VAL A 67 4.68 -19.74 -0.67
N THR A 68 4.35 -18.48 -0.44
CA THR A 68 4.19 -17.47 -1.49
C THR A 68 5.39 -16.54 -1.48
N ILE A 69 5.90 -16.22 -2.67
CA ILE A 69 7.05 -15.33 -2.85
C ILE A 69 6.72 -14.21 -3.83
N ILE A 70 7.33 -13.04 -3.65
CA ILE A 70 7.26 -11.95 -4.62
C ILE A 70 8.31 -12.22 -5.69
N THR A 71 7.90 -12.24 -6.96
CA THR A 71 8.76 -12.51 -8.13
C THR A 71 9.05 -11.27 -8.96
N HIS A 72 8.14 -10.27 -8.97
CA HIS A 72 8.32 -9.03 -9.74
C HIS A 72 7.82 -7.83 -8.95
N ILE A 73 8.46 -6.69 -9.19
CA ILE A 73 8.02 -5.35 -8.76
C ILE A 73 7.95 -4.48 -10.01
N ASN A 74 6.77 -3.91 -10.27
CA ASN A 74 6.49 -3.08 -11.45
C ASN A 74 6.94 -3.74 -12.78
N GLY A 75 6.73 -5.05 -12.89
CA GLY A 75 7.12 -5.88 -14.04
C GLY A 75 8.60 -6.23 -14.13
N ILE A 76 9.43 -5.82 -13.17
CA ILE A 76 10.86 -6.14 -13.11
C ILE A 76 11.05 -7.32 -12.17
N ALA A 77 11.70 -8.37 -12.65
CA ALA A 77 12.02 -9.55 -11.84
C ALA A 77 12.95 -9.19 -10.67
N VAL A 78 12.66 -9.71 -9.49
CA VAL A 78 13.40 -9.41 -8.26
C VAL A 78 13.65 -10.65 -7.42
N ASN A 79 14.77 -10.61 -6.67
CA ASN A 79 15.10 -11.52 -5.59
C ASN A 79 15.22 -10.73 -4.27
N ALA A 80 15.27 -11.45 -3.16
CA ALA A 80 15.50 -10.81 -1.87
C ALA A 80 16.79 -9.98 -1.86
N GLY A 81 16.70 -8.73 -1.48
CA GLY A 81 17.75 -7.73 -1.51
C GLY A 81 17.74 -6.81 -2.73
N ASP A 82 17.01 -7.16 -3.79
CA ASP A 82 16.93 -6.32 -4.99
C ASP A 82 16.06 -5.07 -4.74
N THR A 83 16.42 -3.99 -5.43
CA THR A 83 15.72 -2.71 -5.35
C THR A 83 15.29 -2.26 -6.74
N VAL A 84 14.03 -1.93 -6.90
CA VAL A 84 13.46 -1.31 -8.10
C VAL A 84 13.24 0.17 -7.82
N THR A 85 13.76 1.04 -8.69
CA THR A 85 13.51 2.48 -8.63
C THR A 85 12.40 2.85 -9.60
N LEU A 86 11.32 3.43 -9.07
CA LEU A 86 10.19 3.90 -9.86
C LEU A 86 10.55 5.20 -10.60
N SER A 87 9.80 5.54 -11.64
CA SER A 87 10.04 6.74 -12.46
C SER A 87 9.97 8.06 -11.68
N ASN A 88 9.29 8.07 -10.53
CA ASN A 88 9.18 9.22 -9.63
C ASN A 88 10.26 9.23 -8.52
N GLY A 89 11.22 8.30 -8.58
CA GLY A 89 12.36 8.23 -7.67
C GLY A 89 12.12 7.42 -6.38
N HIS A 90 10.93 6.88 -6.14
CA HIS A 90 10.73 5.94 -5.03
C HIS A 90 11.52 4.66 -5.27
N GLN A 91 12.12 4.13 -4.23
CA GLN A 91 12.84 2.86 -4.26
C GLN A 91 12.05 1.80 -3.50
N ILE A 92 11.82 0.67 -4.14
CA ILE A 92 11.11 -0.47 -3.58
C ILE A 92 12.08 -1.62 -3.46
N THR A 93 12.38 -2.04 -2.24
CA THR A 93 13.34 -3.12 -1.96
C THR A 93 12.60 -4.34 -1.43
N LEU A 94 12.82 -5.50 -2.04
CA LEU A 94 12.34 -6.78 -1.52
C LEU A 94 13.26 -7.24 -0.39
N LEU A 95 12.74 -7.27 0.83
CA LEU A 95 13.48 -7.71 2.00
C LEU A 95 13.59 -9.23 2.07
N ALA A 96 14.58 -9.74 2.81
CA ALA A 96 14.81 -11.17 2.98
C ALA A 96 13.65 -11.92 3.66
N ASN A 97 12.80 -11.22 4.38
CA ASN A 97 11.59 -11.75 5.02
C ASN A 97 10.34 -11.71 4.12
N GLY A 98 10.48 -11.32 2.85
CA GLY A 98 9.38 -11.23 1.88
C GLY A 98 8.59 -9.93 1.92
N GLN A 99 8.88 -9.02 2.83
CA GLN A 99 8.22 -7.71 2.89
C GLN A 99 8.84 -6.71 1.91
N LEU A 100 8.08 -5.69 1.53
CA LEU A 100 8.56 -4.59 0.70
C LEU A 100 8.93 -3.39 1.55
N GLN A 101 10.17 -2.91 1.41
CA GLN A 101 10.60 -1.64 1.96
C GLN A 101 10.40 -0.54 0.91
N ILE A 102 9.69 0.52 1.28
CA ILE A 102 9.40 1.66 0.43
C ILE A 102 10.22 2.86 0.93
N THR A 103 11.11 3.36 0.08
CA THR A 103 11.97 4.51 0.39
C THR A 103 11.59 5.67 -0.53
N PRO A 104 11.06 6.77 0.00
CA PRO A 104 10.76 7.97 -0.78
C PRO A 104 12.03 8.59 -1.35
N PRO A 105 11.98 9.34 -2.48
CA PRO A 105 13.10 10.06 -3.01
C PRO A 105 13.58 11.16 -2.04
N ALA A 106 14.88 11.41 -2.01
CA ALA A 106 15.51 12.37 -1.08
C ALA A 106 14.96 13.81 -1.20
N GLY A 107 14.41 14.16 -2.36
CA GLY A 107 13.84 15.49 -2.62
C GLY A 107 12.33 15.61 -2.33
N LEU A 108 11.69 14.57 -1.82
CA LEU A 108 10.27 14.63 -1.47
C LEU A 108 10.10 15.30 -0.11
N THR A 109 10.12 16.62 -0.11
CA THR A 109 10.03 17.48 1.10
C THR A 109 9.16 18.69 0.80
N GLY A 110 8.55 19.26 1.83
CA GLY A 110 7.75 20.49 1.73
C GLY A 110 6.46 20.28 0.94
N LEU A 111 5.87 19.10 1.03
CA LEU A 111 4.57 18.82 0.43
C LEU A 111 3.50 19.71 1.05
N THR A 112 2.65 20.29 0.21
CA THR A 112 1.45 21.03 0.64
C THR A 112 0.20 20.14 0.58
N ASP A 113 0.25 19.12 -0.26
CA ASP A 113 -0.84 18.18 -0.50
C ASP A 113 -0.28 16.74 -0.48
N PRO A 114 -1.07 15.73 -0.11
CA PRO A 114 -0.66 14.34 -0.19
C PRO A 114 -0.28 13.94 -1.61
N VAL A 115 0.78 13.16 -1.75
CA VAL A 115 1.23 12.57 -3.02
C VAL A 115 0.93 11.09 -3.00
N VAL A 116 0.24 10.61 -4.04
CA VAL A 116 -0.07 9.17 -4.21
C VAL A 116 0.78 8.60 -5.34
N VAL A 117 1.43 7.48 -5.05
CA VAL A 117 2.24 6.72 -6.00
C VAL A 117 1.78 5.28 -6.00
N ASN A 118 1.60 4.71 -7.18
CA ASN A 118 1.22 3.32 -7.35
C ASN A 118 2.32 2.54 -8.04
N PHE A 119 2.49 1.30 -7.63
CA PHE A 119 3.30 0.30 -8.32
C PHE A 119 2.62 -1.07 -8.21
N SER A 120 3.00 -2.03 -9.04
CA SER A 120 2.50 -3.40 -8.95
C SER A 120 3.54 -4.34 -8.35
N TYR A 121 3.07 -5.41 -7.73
CA TYR A 121 3.88 -6.58 -7.45
C TYR A 121 3.24 -7.82 -8.07
N THR A 122 4.04 -8.84 -8.36
CA THR A 122 3.59 -10.16 -8.76
C THR A 122 4.08 -11.14 -7.72
N ALA A 123 3.19 -11.94 -7.20
CA ALA A 123 3.51 -13.01 -6.28
C ALA A 123 3.18 -14.37 -6.91
N GLU A 124 3.90 -15.38 -6.50
CA GLU A 124 3.77 -16.75 -6.98
C GLU A 124 3.71 -17.71 -5.79
N ASN A 125 2.78 -18.63 -5.82
CA ASN A 125 2.66 -19.66 -4.81
C ASN A 125 3.56 -20.86 -5.12
N GLN A 126 3.61 -21.84 -4.21
CA GLN A 126 4.44 -23.05 -4.35
C GLN A 126 4.08 -23.91 -5.57
N ASP A 127 2.87 -23.79 -6.11
CA ASP A 127 2.41 -24.53 -7.29
C ASP A 127 2.76 -23.83 -8.61
N GLY A 128 3.47 -22.68 -8.55
CA GLY A 128 3.83 -21.88 -9.72
C GLY A 128 2.67 -21.04 -10.27
N ILE A 129 1.61 -20.87 -9.49
CA ILE A 129 0.48 -19.99 -9.88
C ILE A 129 0.80 -18.58 -9.40
N SER A 130 0.79 -17.62 -10.32
CA SER A 130 1.09 -16.24 -10.04
C SER A 130 -0.12 -15.34 -10.27
N ASP A 131 -0.18 -14.25 -9.50
CA ASP A 131 -1.12 -13.16 -9.68
C ASP A 131 -0.44 -11.83 -9.31
N SER A 132 -1.05 -10.72 -9.72
CA SER A 132 -0.48 -9.38 -9.52
C SER A 132 -1.51 -8.45 -8.92
N ALA A 133 -1.05 -7.62 -7.99
CA ALA A 133 -1.86 -6.56 -7.39
C ALA A 133 -1.10 -5.24 -7.33
N PHE A 134 -1.79 -4.18 -6.93
CA PHE A 134 -1.23 -2.84 -6.80
C PHE A 134 -0.97 -2.47 -5.35
N VAL A 135 0.09 -1.69 -5.16
CA VAL A 135 0.37 -1.01 -3.90
C VAL A 135 0.19 0.47 -4.10
N SER A 136 -0.68 1.09 -3.29
CA SER A 136 -0.88 2.53 -3.26
C SER A 136 -0.14 3.13 -2.07
N VAL A 137 0.88 3.93 -2.34
CA VAL A 137 1.68 4.65 -1.34
C VAL A 137 1.19 6.09 -1.28
N THR A 138 0.61 6.50 -0.16
CA THR A 138 0.23 7.89 0.09
C THR A 138 1.28 8.54 0.98
N THR A 139 1.98 9.56 0.47
CA THR A 139 2.89 10.37 1.27
C THR A 139 2.19 11.64 1.70
N VAL A 140 2.11 11.86 3.00
CA VAL A 140 1.46 13.03 3.59
C VAL A 140 2.49 14.05 4.08
N PRO A 141 2.19 15.37 4.01
CA PRO A 141 3.05 16.39 4.54
C PRO A 141 3.20 16.27 6.07
N CYS A 142 4.40 16.61 6.55
CA CYS A 142 4.68 16.77 7.97
C CYS A 142 4.80 18.25 8.32
N PHE A 143 4.33 18.62 9.50
CA PHE A 143 4.49 19.94 10.08
C PHE A 143 5.53 19.89 11.20
N THR A 144 6.41 20.89 11.26
CA THR A 144 7.34 21.05 12.38
C THR A 144 6.64 21.67 13.57
N ALA A 145 7.17 21.45 14.77
CA ALA A 145 6.69 22.13 15.97
C ALA A 145 6.68 23.66 15.77
N GLY A 146 5.65 24.33 16.27
CA GLY A 146 5.42 25.76 16.08
C GLY A 146 4.66 26.11 14.81
N THR A 147 4.39 25.16 13.90
CA THR A 147 3.53 25.42 12.74
C THR A 147 2.10 25.70 13.19
N LEU A 148 1.57 26.88 12.83
CA LEU A 148 0.22 27.30 13.21
C LEU A 148 -0.82 26.69 12.28
N ILE A 149 -1.76 25.96 12.86
CA ILE A 149 -2.88 25.34 12.16
C ILE A 149 -4.16 26.11 12.50
N ARG A 150 -4.88 26.52 11.47
CA ARG A 150 -6.16 27.23 11.66
C ARG A 150 -7.23 26.25 12.15
N THR A 151 -7.82 26.58 13.30
CA THR A 151 -8.89 25.81 13.93
C THR A 151 -10.12 26.69 14.16
N ALA A 152 -11.22 26.09 14.65
CA ALA A 152 -12.39 26.86 15.09
C ALA A 152 -12.09 27.79 16.28
N ARG A 153 -11.00 27.56 17.01
CA ARG A 153 -10.54 28.36 18.16
C ARG A 153 -9.52 29.45 17.75
N GLY A 154 -9.21 29.59 16.48
CA GLY A 154 -8.10 30.39 15.95
C GLY A 154 -6.91 29.55 15.51
N GLU A 155 -5.75 30.18 15.38
CA GLU A 155 -4.50 29.49 15.05
C GLU A 155 -3.92 28.81 16.29
N VAL A 156 -3.59 27.53 16.17
CA VAL A 156 -3.06 26.68 17.25
C VAL A 156 -1.80 26.00 16.74
N ALA A 157 -0.75 25.93 17.54
CA ALA A 157 0.47 25.23 17.19
C ALA A 157 0.16 23.73 16.98
N VAL A 158 0.77 23.11 15.96
CA VAL A 158 0.45 21.73 15.56
C VAL A 158 0.64 20.72 16.70
N GLU A 159 1.61 20.95 17.57
CA GLU A 159 1.89 20.13 18.74
C GLU A 159 0.85 20.28 19.88
N GLU A 160 0.02 21.31 19.82
CA GLU A 160 -1.06 21.57 20.80
C GLU A 160 -2.42 21.06 20.31
N LEU A 161 -2.48 20.51 19.11
CA LEU A 161 -3.70 19.93 18.55
C LEU A 161 -4.04 18.62 19.24
N ALA A 162 -5.33 18.39 19.46
CA ALA A 162 -5.88 17.15 20.01
C ALA A 162 -6.88 16.52 19.05
N ILE A 163 -7.06 15.19 19.17
CA ILE A 163 -8.12 14.49 18.44
C ILE A 163 -9.47 15.11 18.80
N GLY A 164 -10.26 15.43 17.77
CA GLY A 164 -11.55 16.12 17.91
C GLY A 164 -11.49 17.63 17.66
N ASP A 165 -10.31 18.26 17.65
CA ASP A 165 -10.18 19.66 17.28
C ASP A 165 -10.70 19.90 15.87
N MET A 166 -11.46 20.97 15.68
CA MET A 166 -12.01 21.35 14.38
C MET A 166 -10.96 22.14 13.60
N VAL A 167 -10.25 21.44 12.70
CA VAL A 167 -9.24 22.06 11.83
C VAL A 167 -9.87 22.54 10.53
N GLN A 168 -9.44 23.70 10.06
CA GLN A 168 -9.89 24.26 8.79
C GLN A 168 -9.24 23.48 7.63
N THR A 169 -10.06 22.90 6.77
CA THR A 169 -9.57 22.22 5.57
C THR A 169 -9.76 23.10 4.34
N ARG A 170 -8.92 22.90 3.32
CA ARG A 170 -8.94 23.66 2.06
C ARG A 170 -10.28 23.55 1.34
N ASP A 171 -10.83 22.34 1.21
CA ASP A 171 -11.93 22.05 0.28
C ASP A 171 -13.27 21.76 0.96
N ARG A 172 -13.27 21.48 2.30
CA ARG A 172 -14.45 20.96 3.01
C ARG A 172 -14.81 21.72 4.27
N GLY A 173 -14.23 22.91 4.46
CA GLY A 173 -14.44 23.70 5.68
C GLY A 173 -13.89 23.00 6.95
N PRO A 174 -14.37 23.38 8.13
CA PRO A 174 -13.89 22.80 9.39
C PRO A 174 -14.22 21.32 9.48
N ARG A 175 -13.21 20.49 9.84
CA ARG A 175 -13.35 19.04 10.05
C ARG A 175 -12.69 18.61 11.35
N PRO A 176 -13.25 17.64 12.07
CA PRO A 176 -12.64 17.13 13.28
C PRO A 176 -11.34 16.39 12.94
N LEU A 177 -10.28 16.70 13.68
CA LEU A 177 -9.02 15.97 13.63
C LEU A 177 -9.25 14.55 14.14
N ARG A 178 -9.00 13.55 13.30
CA ARG A 178 -9.28 12.13 13.61
C ARG A 178 -8.07 11.39 14.15
N TRP A 179 -6.89 11.85 13.77
CA TRP A 179 -5.63 11.25 14.16
C TRP A 179 -4.54 12.32 14.17
N ILE A 180 -3.62 12.22 15.11
CA ILE A 180 -2.39 13.01 15.16
C ILE A 180 -1.26 12.10 15.64
N GLY A 181 -0.10 12.20 15.01
CA GLY A 181 1.10 11.48 15.37
C GLY A 181 2.29 12.42 15.45
N GLN A 182 3.25 12.08 16.30
CA GLN A 182 4.48 12.84 16.49
C GLN A 182 5.69 11.93 16.33
N ARG A 183 6.74 12.46 15.69
CA ARG A 183 8.03 11.79 15.58
C ARG A 183 9.15 12.80 15.81
N THR A 184 10.12 12.46 16.64
CA THR A 184 11.34 13.23 16.80
C THR A 184 12.43 12.67 15.90
N VAL A 185 13.06 13.52 15.10
CA VAL A 185 14.16 13.18 14.19
C VAL A 185 15.36 14.08 14.48
N ALA A 186 16.57 13.55 14.31
CA ALA A 186 17.76 14.38 14.37
C ALA A 186 17.80 15.34 13.15
N ALA A 187 17.96 16.63 13.40
CA ALA A 187 18.01 17.68 12.37
C ALA A 187 19.37 17.66 11.63
N LEU A 188 19.75 16.50 11.06
CA LEU A 188 21.04 16.27 10.38
C LEU A 188 20.80 15.63 9.00
N GLY A 189 21.71 15.88 8.06
CA GLY A 189 21.65 15.33 6.71
C GLY A 189 20.36 15.74 6.00
N ARG A 190 19.59 14.76 5.54
CA ARG A 190 18.30 15.00 4.83
C ARG A 190 17.20 15.63 5.72
N PHE A 191 17.36 15.63 7.03
CA PHE A 191 16.46 16.28 7.97
C PHE A 191 17.00 17.60 8.50
N ALA A 192 18.15 18.10 7.97
CA ALA A 192 18.67 19.39 8.37
C ALA A 192 17.72 20.51 7.91
N PRO A 193 17.36 21.45 8.80
CA PRO A 193 16.51 22.57 8.44
C PRO A 193 17.24 23.48 7.43
N VAL A 194 16.48 24.02 6.49
CA VAL A 194 16.95 25.09 5.62
C VAL A 194 16.70 26.41 6.35
N VAL A 195 17.76 27.16 6.59
CA VAL A 195 17.68 28.51 7.18
C VAL A 195 17.51 29.51 6.04
N ILE A 196 16.41 30.26 6.07
CA ILE A 196 16.14 31.35 5.15
C ILE A 196 16.26 32.66 5.93
N GLU A 197 17.16 33.55 5.50
CA GLU A 197 17.34 34.83 6.16
C GLU A 197 16.09 35.72 6.01
N ALA A 198 15.81 36.50 7.04
CA ALA A 198 14.69 37.45 7.01
C ALA A 198 14.85 38.42 5.83
N GLY A 199 13.75 38.62 5.08
CA GLY A 199 13.73 39.51 3.92
C GLY A 199 14.17 38.85 2.59
N THR A 200 14.55 37.57 2.56
CA THR A 200 14.93 36.85 1.32
C THR A 200 13.81 36.85 0.28
N PHE A 201 12.55 36.80 0.69
CA PHE A 201 11.37 36.83 -0.18
C PHE A 201 10.65 38.19 -0.23
N GLY A 202 11.28 39.25 0.26
CA GLY A 202 10.69 40.58 0.33
C GLY A 202 9.81 40.77 1.58
N HIS A 203 9.40 42.04 1.80
CA HIS A 203 8.43 42.36 2.83
C HIS A 203 7.02 42.24 2.23
N HIS A 204 6.22 41.37 2.76
CA HIS A 204 4.77 41.35 2.55
C HIS A 204 4.05 41.85 3.78
#